data_ea5aa5f2d76da6f4d4cc36726e2a3764
#
_entry.id   ea5aa5f2d76da6f4d4cc36726e2a3764
#
_cell.length_a   1.000
_cell.length_b   1.000
_cell.length_c   1.000
_cell.angle_alpha   90.00
_cell.angle_beta   90.00
_cell.angle_gamma   90.00
#
_symmetry.space_group_name_H-M   'P 1'
#
loop_
_entity.id
_entity.type
_entity.pdbx_description
1 polymer ?
#
loop_
_entity_poly.entity_id
_entity_poly.type
_entity_poly.pdbx_seq_one_letter_code
_entity_poly.pdbx_strand_id
1 'polypeptide(L)'
;MLVTMSDKEIHRLPVIQAVCEKRLRRRDAASQLGISERQAQRLINRYRVSGAEGLVSRKRGQPSNRRLTESLKMRVLTLIRENYSDFGPTLAAEKLRERHNIRLSIETVRNWMTSDGIWIPHARCKSRVYQPRHRRDCLGELIQIDGSHHDWFEGRAPKCCLLVFIDDATGRLMHLRFSESETAFDYMQATREYIEQHGKPVSLYSDKHAIFRVSGQENRNTTVTQFGRVLYDLAIELICANSSEAKGRVERANQTLQDRLIKEMRLEGITGIEAANAWLATFIADFNRRFSRPARFPKDLHRPVQESPDELRDIFAWHDVRTVSKSLTFQYDKILYLMDPTDENSRLAGEKNKVLDYPDGTLAFHYGHRSLKCQAFDKLACVDQGQIVDNKRLGTVLRLAQVKQDERESEGKRERSKKSPSRKAQVRAQEQLRTINPVLADPSLFVASSKR
;
A
#
# COMPACT_ATOMS: atom_id res chain seq x y z
N MET A 1 -55.33 -5.08 31.96
CA MET A 1 -54.57 -4.56 30.80
C MET A 1 -53.11 -4.43 31.22
N LEU A 2 -52.17 -5.06 30.50
CA LEU A 2 -50.73 -4.97 30.81
C LEU A 2 -50.20 -3.67 30.20
N VAL A 3 -49.58 -2.83 31.04
CA VAL A 3 -48.97 -1.56 30.61
C VAL A 3 -47.49 -1.69 30.63
N THR A 4 -46.82 -1.62 29.46
CA THR A 4 -45.37 -1.64 29.37
C THR A 4 -44.79 -0.26 29.69
N MET A 5 -43.94 -0.17 30.71
CA MET A 5 -43.36 1.08 31.19
C MET A 5 -41.83 0.98 31.16
N SER A 6 -41.13 2.09 30.90
CA SER A 6 -39.68 2.20 31.07
C SER A 6 -39.34 2.43 32.54
N ASP A 7 -38.08 2.15 32.94
CA ASP A 7 -37.59 2.37 34.31
C ASP A 7 -37.89 3.79 34.84
N LYS A 8 -37.75 4.80 33.98
CA LYS A 8 -38.08 6.21 34.31
C LYS A 8 -39.59 6.40 34.57
N GLU A 9 -40.42 5.70 33.86
CA GLU A 9 -41.88 5.78 34.04
C GLU A 9 -42.32 5.01 35.28
N ILE A 10 -41.69 3.85 35.55
CA ILE A 10 -41.88 3.07 36.78
C ILE A 10 -41.45 3.90 37.98
N HIS A 11 -40.31 4.55 37.95
CA HIS A 11 -39.85 5.45 39.03
C HIS A 11 -40.77 6.64 39.31
N ARG A 12 -41.47 7.13 38.29
CA ARG A 12 -42.44 8.23 38.44
C ARG A 12 -43.74 7.80 39.14
N LEU A 13 -44.11 6.53 39.01
CA LEU A 13 -45.42 6.03 39.51
C LEU A 13 -45.59 6.27 41.01
N PRO A 14 -44.72 5.76 41.91
CA PRO A 14 -44.88 5.92 43.35
C PRO A 14 -44.81 7.38 43.81
N VAL A 15 -44.00 8.22 43.15
CA VAL A 15 -43.86 9.62 43.49
C VAL A 15 -45.12 10.43 43.13
N ILE A 16 -45.67 10.20 41.91
CA ILE A 16 -46.88 10.86 41.46
C ILE A 16 -48.08 10.37 42.25
N GLN A 17 -48.14 9.08 42.57
CA GLN A 17 -49.17 8.52 43.41
C GLN A 17 -49.19 9.16 44.81
N ALA A 18 -48.01 9.30 45.47
CA ALA A 18 -47.90 9.98 46.75
C ALA A 18 -48.42 11.43 46.75
N VAL A 19 -48.22 12.14 45.61
CA VAL A 19 -48.77 13.47 45.46
C VAL A 19 -50.31 13.45 45.33
N CYS A 20 -50.86 12.50 44.59
CA CYS A 20 -52.30 12.36 44.44
C CYS A 20 -52.97 11.99 45.76
N GLU A 21 -52.31 11.18 46.61
CA GLU A 21 -52.76 10.79 47.95
C GLU A 21 -52.47 11.86 49.03
N LYS A 22 -51.96 13.04 48.62
CA LYS A 22 -51.58 14.18 49.50
C LYS A 22 -50.47 13.87 50.52
N ARG A 23 -49.70 12.80 50.30
CA ARG A 23 -48.55 12.41 51.15
C ARG A 23 -47.28 13.20 50.78
N LEU A 24 -47.21 13.72 49.57
CA LEU A 24 -46.06 14.50 49.06
C LEU A 24 -46.52 15.79 48.38
N ARG A 25 -45.77 16.89 48.59
CA ARG A 25 -46.09 18.13 47.87
C ARG A 25 -45.56 18.09 46.44
N ARG A 26 -46.26 18.78 45.52
CA ARG A 26 -45.87 18.86 44.09
C ARG A 26 -44.45 19.34 43.89
N ARG A 27 -44.00 20.34 44.70
CA ARG A 27 -42.64 20.90 44.65
C ARG A 27 -41.58 19.84 44.98
N ASP A 28 -41.83 19.05 46.02
CA ASP A 28 -40.90 18.04 46.49
C ASP A 28 -40.85 16.85 45.49
N ALA A 29 -41.98 16.47 44.91
CA ALA A 29 -42.05 15.50 43.83
C ALA A 29 -41.29 15.96 42.57
N ALA A 30 -41.39 17.23 42.20
CA ALA A 30 -40.66 17.81 41.09
C ALA A 30 -39.16 17.74 41.33
N SER A 31 -38.72 18.09 42.53
CA SER A 31 -37.31 17.98 42.97
C SER A 31 -36.80 16.53 42.93
N GLN A 32 -37.55 15.59 43.52
CA GLN A 32 -37.20 14.16 43.58
C GLN A 32 -37.11 13.53 42.20
N LEU A 33 -37.95 13.93 41.25
CA LEU A 33 -37.96 13.45 39.87
C LEU A 33 -37.02 14.23 38.93
N GLY A 34 -36.38 15.28 39.39
CA GLY A 34 -35.50 16.13 38.58
C GLY A 34 -36.23 16.81 37.42
N ILE A 35 -37.50 17.22 37.61
CA ILE A 35 -38.36 17.85 36.58
C ILE A 35 -38.94 19.19 37.09
N SER A 36 -39.41 20.03 36.15
CA SER A 36 -40.06 21.25 36.56
C SER A 36 -41.42 20.98 37.23
N GLU A 37 -41.88 21.87 38.14
CA GLU A 37 -43.19 21.77 38.79
C GLU A 37 -44.34 21.74 37.77
N ARG A 38 -44.21 22.47 36.67
CA ARG A 38 -45.17 22.45 35.56
C ARG A 38 -45.27 21.07 34.91
N GLN A 39 -44.10 20.37 34.78
CA GLN A 39 -44.07 19.02 34.24
C GLN A 39 -44.65 18.00 35.24
N ALA A 40 -44.31 18.14 36.55
CA ALA A 40 -44.92 17.35 37.60
C ALA A 40 -46.44 17.50 37.60
N GLN A 41 -46.98 18.72 37.53
CA GLN A 41 -48.41 18.97 37.45
C GLN A 41 -49.06 18.30 36.23
N ARG A 42 -48.44 18.33 35.09
CA ARG A 42 -48.93 17.63 33.88
C ARG A 42 -49.00 16.10 34.10
N LEU A 43 -48.01 15.53 34.75
CA LEU A 43 -47.99 14.08 35.08
C LEU A 43 -49.10 13.75 36.10
N ILE A 44 -49.30 14.56 37.13
CA ILE A 44 -50.34 14.40 38.13
C ILE A 44 -51.74 14.43 37.46
N ASN A 45 -51.96 15.42 36.59
CA ASN A 45 -53.25 15.51 35.87
C ASN A 45 -53.48 14.30 34.98
N ARG A 46 -52.47 13.83 34.29
CA ARG A 46 -52.54 12.63 33.44
C ARG A 46 -52.78 11.36 34.25
N TYR A 47 -52.14 11.22 35.41
CA TYR A 47 -52.36 10.11 36.31
C TYR A 47 -53.77 10.09 36.89
N ARG A 48 -54.34 11.25 37.25
CA ARG A 48 -55.72 11.37 37.72
C ARG A 48 -56.75 10.92 36.68
N VAL A 49 -56.47 11.17 35.40
CA VAL A 49 -57.42 10.83 34.29
C VAL A 49 -57.27 9.38 33.86
N SER A 50 -56.05 8.87 33.75
CA SER A 50 -55.78 7.58 33.08
C SER A 50 -54.95 6.62 33.96
N GLY A 51 -54.81 6.89 35.26
CA GLY A 51 -54.00 6.03 36.16
C GLY A 51 -52.56 5.90 35.70
N ALA A 52 -51.99 4.71 35.90
CA ALA A 52 -50.62 4.41 35.51
C ALA A 52 -50.34 4.59 34.01
N GLU A 53 -51.31 4.31 33.15
CA GLU A 53 -51.21 4.55 31.70
C GLU A 53 -50.94 6.02 31.37
N GLY A 54 -51.46 6.94 32.14
CA GLY A 54 -51.25 8.38 31.99
C GLY A 54 -49.76 8.80 32.13
N LEU A 55 -48.92 7.99 32.77
CA LEU A 55 -47.51 8.25 32.95
C LEU A 55 -46.64 7.72 31.79
N VAL A 56 -47.20 6.87 30.94
CA VAL A 56 -46.51 6.36 29.76
C VAL A 56 -46.24 7.47 28.75
N SER A 57 -45.10 7.47 28.14
CA SER A 57 -44.72 8.47 27.14
C SER A 57 -45.62 8.38 25.90
N ARG A 58 -46.36 9.44 25.60
CA ARG A 58 -47.15 9.54 24.36
C ARG A 58 -46.33 9.56 23.09
N LYS A 59 -44.98 9.73 23.21
CA LYS A 59 -44.08 9.69 22.07
C LYS A 59 -43.67 8.25 21.69
N ARG A 60 -44.00 7.26 22.52
CA ARG A 60 -43.70 5.85 22.24
C ARG A 60 -44.50 5.38 21.02
N GLY A 61 -43.77 4.82 20.02
CA GLY A 61 -44.37 4.39 18.76
C GLY A 61 -44.68 5.52 17.76
N GLN A 62 -44.50 6.80 18.16
CA GLN A 62 -44.67 7.92 17.23
C GLN A 62 -43.36 8.18 16.49
N PRO A 63 -43.39 8.33 15.16
CA PRO A 63 -42.21 8.70 14.38
C PRO A 63 -41.69 10.07 14.83
N SER A 64 -40.35 10.24 14.84
CA SER A 64 -39.73 11.53 15.14
C SER A 64 -40.16 12.59 14.11
N ASN A 65 -40.35 13.83 14.54
CA ASN A 65 -40.57 14.98 13.65
C ASN A 65 -39.42 15.20 12.64
N ARG A 66 -38.26 14.59 12.88
CA ARG A 66 -37.08 14.62 11.98
C ARG A 66 -37.00 13.36 11.12
N ARG A 67 -38.03 12.52 11.07
CA ARG A 67 -38.06 11.34 10.23
C ARG A 67 -38.01 11.75 8.77
N LEU A 68 -37.02 11.22 8.07
CA LEU A 68 -36.90 11.40 6.62
C LEU A 68 -38.01 10.63 5.89
N THR A 69 -38.40 11.11 4.72
CA THR A 69 -39.48 10.51 3.93
C THR A 69 -39.13 9.12 3.46
N GLU A 70 -40.09 8.21 3.38
CA GLU A 70 -39.86 6.84 2.90
C GLU A 70 -39.47 6.83 1.43
N SER A 71 -39.93 7.78 0.63
CA SER A 71 -39.54 7.97 -0.76
C SER A 71 -38.03 8.25 -0.91
N LEU A 72 -37.46 9.10 -0.03
CA LEU A 72 -36.03 9.37 0.00
C LEU A 72 -35.24 8.11 0.40
N LYS A 73 -35.74 7.37 1.40
CA LYS A 73 -35.11 6.10 1.82
C LYS A 73 -35.06 5.09 0.67
N MET A 74 -36.19 4.89 -0.01
CA MET A 74 -36.28 3.97 -1.14
C MET A 74 -35.32 4.39 -2.26
N ARG A 75 -35.30 5.66 -2.63
CA ARG A 75 -34.36 6.20 -3.63
C ARG A 75 -32.92 5.95 -3.27
N VAL A 76 -32.54 6.20 -2.00
CA VAL A 76 -31.17 5.98 -1.51
C VAL A 76 -30.78 4.49 -1.58
N LEU A 77 -31.68 3.60 -1.12
CA LEU A 77 -31.43 2.16 -1.15
C LEU A 77 -31.31 1.62 -2.59
N THR A 78 -32.10 2.13 -3.52
CA THR A 78 -31.98 1.79 -4.94
C THR A 78 -30.62 2.22 -5.49
N LEU A 79 -30.20 3.47 -5.27
CA LEU A 79 -28.89 3.95 -5.69
C LEU A 79 -27.74 3.14 -5.10
N ILE A 80 -27.86 2.72 -3.82
CA ILE A 80 -26.83 1.88 -3.18
C ILE A 80 -26.78 0.50 -3.83
N ARG A 81 -27.92 -0.14 -4.12
CA ARG A 81 -27.95 -1.46 -4.76
C ARG A 81 -27.37 -1.43 -6.17
N GLU A 82 -27.67 -0.39 -6.92
CA GLU A 82 -27.22 -0.26 -8.32
C GLU A 82 -25.73 0.08 -8.45
N ASN A 83 -25.21 0.98 -7.60
CA ASN A 83 -23.89 1.55 -7.81
C ASN A 83 -22.89 1.25 -6.69
N TYR A 84 -23.37 0.87 -5.48
CA TYR A 84 -22.54 0.83 -4.25
C TYR A 84 -22.85 -0.40 -3.39
N SER A 85 -23.22 -1.53 -4.00
CA SER A 85 -23.69 -2.73 -3.29
C SER A 85 -22.68 -3.31 -2.30
N ASP A 86 -21.38 -3.18 -2.58
CA ASP A 86 -20.24 -3.64 -1.77
C ASP A 86 -19.62 -2.55 -0.90
N PHE A 87 -20.20 -1.34 -0.88
CA PHE A 87 -19.66 -0.22 -0.11
C PHE A 87 -20.09 -0.31 1.36
N GLY A 88 -19.16 0.00 2.27
CA GLY A 88 -19.52 0.25 3.66
C GLY A 88 -20.34 1.54 3.80
N PRO A 89 -21.14 1.66 4.88
CA PRO A 89 -22.05 2.80 5.08
C PRO A 89 -21.36 4.18 5.04
N THR A 90 -20.10 4.26 5.46
CA THR A 90 -19.31 5.50 5.45
C THR A 90 -19.02 5.94 4.03
N LEU A 91 -18.47 5.04 3.21
CA LEU A 91 -18.13 5.34 1.83
C LEU A 91 -19.41 5.58 0.99
N ALA A 92 -20.47 4.79 1.22
CA ALA A 92 -21.76 4.99 0.57
C ALA A 92 -22.35 6.38 0.87
N ALA A 93 -22.32 6.84 2.13
CA ALA A 93 -22.80 8.17 2.51
C ALA A 93 -21.99 9.29 1.85
N GLU A 94 -20.69 9.11 1.72
CA GLU A 94 -19.81 10.06 1.02
C GLU A 94 -20.15 10.16 -0.47
N LYS A 95 -20.30 9.02 -1.16
CA LYS A 95 -20.62 8.98 -2.59
C LYS A 95 -22.03 9.46 -2.90
N LEU A 96 -23.01 9.19 -2.02
CA LEU A 96 -24.35 9.78 -2.10
C LEU A 96 -24.30 11.31 -2.05
N ARG A 97 -23.45 11.88 -1.20
CA ARG A 97 -23.26 13.33 -1.12
C ARG A 97 -22.53 13.88 -2.35
N GLU A 98 -21.46 13.23 -2.80
CA GLU A 98 -20.59 13.71 -3.87
C GLU A 98 -21.24 13.59 -5.25
N ARG A 99 -21.82 12.43 -5.57
CA ARG A 99 -22.33 12.13 -6.91
C ARG A 99 -23.84 12.35 -7.08
N HIS A 100 -24.60 12.29 -5.99
CA HIS A 100 -26.06 12.41 -6.04
C HIS A 100 -26.61 13.62 -5.26
N ASN A 101 -25.73 14.43 -4.64
CA ASN A 101 -26.10 15.58 -3.80
C ASN A 101 -27.08 15.23 -2.66
N ILE A 102 -27.05 14.00 -2.17
CA ILE A 102 -27.89 13.52 -1.06
C ILE A 102 -27.07 13.57 0.23
N ARG A 103 -27.44 14.49 1.14
CA ARG A 103 -26.74 14.68 2.42
C ARG A 103 -27.46 13.93 3.53
N LEU A 104 -26.89 12.82 3.95
CA LEU A 104 -27.35 11.99 5.06
C LEU A 104 -26.24 11.77 6.07
N SER A 105 -26.63 11.51 7.33
CA SER A 105 -25.63 11.05 8.31
C SER A 105 -25.22 9.62 8.01
N ILE A 106 -23.96 9.28 8.28
CA ILE A 106 -23.43 7.92 8.12
C ILE A 106 -24.29 6.92 8.90
N GLU A 107 -24.76 7.30 10.09
CA GLU A 107 -25.60 6.45 10.93
C GLU A 107 -26.98 6.19 10.31
N THR A 108 -27.57 7.18 9.66
CA THR A 108 -28.83 7.00 8.93
C THR A 108 -28.67 6.00 7.78
N VAL A 109 -27.59 6.16 7.00
CA VAL A 109 -27.28 5.23 5.90
C VAL A 109 -27.01 3.82 6.44
N ARG A 110 -26.23 3.70 7.52
CA ARG A 110 -25.95 2.42 8.18
C ARG A 110 -27.23 1.71 8.61
N ASN A 111 -28.12 2.43 9.31
CA ASN A 111 -29.37 1.86 9.80
C ASN A 111 -30.27 1.41 8.64
N TRP A 112 -30.33 2.18 7.56
CA TRP A 112 -31.11 1.80 6.38
C TRP A 112 -30.52 0.58 5.68
N MET A 113 -29.20 0.55 5.44
CA MET A 113 -28.52 -0.58 4.83
C MET A 113 -28.63 -1.86 5.67
N THR A 114 -28.55 -1.73 7.00
CA THR A 114 -28.71 -2.87 7.92
C THR A 114 -30.14 -3.37 7.93
N SER A 115 -31.14 -2.47 8.00
CA SER A 115 -32.57 -2.87 7.99
C SER A 115 -33.01 -3.51 6.68
N ASP A 116 -32.31 -3.22 5.58
CA ASP A 116 -32.57 -3.72 4.24
C ASP A 116 -31.71 -4.95 3.87
N GLY A 117 -30.86 -5.41 4.79
CA GLY A 117 -29.99 -6.56 4.59
C GLY A 117 -28.79 -6.33 3.67
N ILE A 118 -28.56 -5.11 3.18
CA ILE A 118 -27.41 -4.76 2.33
C ILE A 118 -26.11 -4.75 3.14
N TRP A 119 -26.17 -4.37 4.42
CA TRP A 119 -25.01 -4.26 5.28
C TRP A 119 -25.18 -5.12 6.54
N ILE A 120 -24.21 -6.00 6.78
CA ILE A 120 -24.12 -6.80 8.01
C ILE A 120 -22.99 -6.23 8.86
N PRO A 121 -23.28 -5.72 10.08
CA PRO A 121 -22.23 -5.25 10.97
C PRO A 121 -21.26 -6.37 11.32
N HIS A 122 -19.97 -6.11 11.18
CA HIS A 122 -18.95 -7.06 11.62
C HIS A 122 -19.07 -7.32 13.11
N ALA A 123 -18.99 -8.58 13.53
CA ALA A 123 -18.94 -8.94 14.95
C ALA A 123 -17.76 -8.21 15.61
N ARG A 124 -17.99 -7.65 16.80
CA ARG A 124 -16.92 -7.01 17.57
C ARG A 124 -15.87 -8.06 17.93
N CYS A 125 -14.72 -8.03 17.26
CA CYS A 125 -13.57 -8.79 17.71
C CYS A 125 -13.21 -8.38 19.13
N LYS A 126 -12.85 -9.37 19.97
CA LYS A 126 -12.28 -9.11 21.31
C LYS A 126 -11.06 -8.19 21.11
N SER A 127 -11.06 -7.05 21.78
CA SER A 127 -9.95 -6.11 21.71
C SER A 127 -8.68 -6.81 22.27
N ARG A 128 -7.68 -6.97 21.41
CA ARG A 128 -6.34 -7.34 21.89
C ARG A 128 -5.76 -6.11 22.58
N VAL A 129 -5.17 -6.30 23.74
CA VAL A 129 -4.48 -5.23 24.47
C VAL A 129 -3.14 -5.00 23.78
N TYR A 130 -3.01 -3.92 23.05
CA TYR A 130 -1.75 -3.48 22.45
C TYR A 130 -1.18 -2.33 23.26
N GLN A 131 0.14 -2.35 23.49
CA GLN A 131 0.81 -1.16 24.00
C GLN A 131 0.92 -0.11 22.87
N PRO A 132 0.34 1.08 23.04
CA PRO A 132 0.38 2.09 21.99
C PRO A 132 1.80 2.64 21.84
N ARG A 133 2.33 2.60 20.61
CA ARG A 133 3.55 3.33 20.26
C ARG A 133 3.22 4.82 20.09
N HIS A 134 3.97 5.69 20.75
CA HIS A 134 3.84 7.13 20.53
C HIS A 134 4.10 7.48 19.06
N ARG A 135 3.35 8.45 18.53
CA ARG A 135 3.61 9.03 17.22
C ARG A 135 4.85 9.89 17.28
N ARG A 136 5.50 10.05 16.14
CA ARG A 136 6.51 11.11 16.00
C ARG A 136 5.86 12.47 16.12
N ASP A 137 6.65 13.46 16.48
CA ASP A 137 6.12 14.77 16.83
C ASP A 137 5.97 15.69 15.61
N CYS A 138 6.82 15.52 14.59
CA CYS A 138 6.91 16.39 13.42
C CYS A 138 6.64 15.66 12.12
N LEU A 139 6.11 16.37 11.12
CA LEU A 139 6.00 15.89 9.74
C LEU A 139 7.40 15.64 9.16
N GLY A 140 7.55 14.54 8.40
CA GLY A 140 8.83 14.18 7.76
C GLY A 140 9.89 13.60 8.70
N GLU A 141 9.58 13.42 9.99
CA GLU A 141 10.50 12.81 10.96
C GLU A 141 10.65 11.30 10.70
N LEU A 142 9.55 10.61 10.48
CA LEU A 142 9.53 9.17 10.19
C LEU A 142 8.45 8.85 9.17
N ILE A 143 8.85 8.29 8.04
CA ILE A 143 7.93 7.79 7.01
C ILE A 143 7.91 6.28 7.06
N GLN A 144 6.76 5.68 7.30
CA GLN A 144 6.57 4.24 7.22
C GLN A 144 6.36 3.85 5.76
N ILE A 145 7.11 2.83 5.30
CA ILE A 145 7.01 2.29 3.94
C ILE A 145 6.59 0.83 3.99
N ASP A 146 5.74 0.42 3.05
CA ASP A 146 5.24 -0.94 2.94
C ASP A 146 4.78 -1.25 1.53
N GLY A 147 4.92 -2.52 1.11
CA GLY A 147 4.35 -3.03 -0.12
C GLY A 147 3.08 -3.83 0.17
N SER A 148 2.00 -3.55 -0.52
CA SER A 148 0.74 -4.27 -0.39
C SER A 148 0.38 -4.98 -1.68
N HIS A 149 0.60 -6.30 -1.72
CA HIS A 149 0.18 -7.16 -2.83
C HIS A 149 -1.32 -7.47 -2.71
N HIS A 150 -2.08 -7.11 -3.73
CA HIS A 150 -3.52 -7.36 -3.76
C HIS A 150 -4.05 -7.38 -5.20
N ASP A 151 -5.29 -7.84 -5.39
CA ASP A 151 -6.03 -7.64 -6.62
C ASP A 151 -6.66 -6.24 -6.64
N TRP A 152 -5.79 -5.23 -6.86
CA TRP A 152 -6.18 -3.82 -6.81
C TRP A 152 -7.17 -3.41 -7.90
N PHE A 153 -7.27 -4.18 -8.95
CA PHE A 153 -8.12 -3.89 -10.11
C PHE A 153 -9.31 -4.84 -10.24
N GLU A 154 -9.55 -5.74 -9.30
CA GLU A 154 -10.68 -6.68 -9.30
C GLU A 154 -10.79 -7.45 -10.63
N GLY A 155 -9.67 -8.00 -11.11
CA GLY A 155 -9.58 -8.72 -12.37
C GLY A 155 -9.57 -7.87 -13.64
N ARG A 156 -9.69 -6.52 -13.55
CA ARG A 156 -9.59 -5.59 -14.70
C ARG A 156 -8.15 -5.45 -15.22
N ALA A 157 -7.17 -5.76 -14.36
CA ALA A 157 -5.75 -5.84 -14.69
C ALA A 157 -5.09 -6.95 -13.85
N PRO A 158 -3.85 -7.38 -14.17
CA PRO A 158 -3.11 -8.32 -13.34
C PRO A 158 -2.93 -7.83 -11.89
N LYS A 159 -2.79 -8.78 -10.97
CA LYS A 159 -2.44 -8.47 -9.58
C LYS A 159 -1.11 -7.72 -9.53
N CYS A 160 -1.03 -6.73 -8.69
CA CYS A 160 0.14 -5.88 -8.57
C CYS A 160 0.41 -5.49 -7.11
N CYS A 161 1.49 -4.77 -6.86
CA CYS A 161 1.86 -4.25 -5.56
C CYS A 161 1.60 -2.75 -5.49
N LEU A 162 1.03 -2.29 -4.40
CA LEU A 162 0.95 -0.87 -4.06
C LEU A 162 2.03 -0.54 -3.03
N LEU A 163 2.96 0.32 -3.38
CA LEU A 163 3.95 0.88 -2.47
C LEU A 163 3.34 2.07 -1.74
N VAL A 164 3.38 2.04 -0.42
CA VAL A 164 2.72 3.02 0.46
C VAL A 164 3.76 3.74 1.31
N PHE A 165 3.75 5.05 1.28
CA PHE A 165 4.55 5.93 2.12
C PHE A 165 3.61 6.76 3.00
N ILE A 166 3.65 6.52 4.31
CA ILE A 166 2.78 7.20 5.27
C ILE A 166 3.59 7.89 6.37
N ASP A 167 3.28 9.15 6.64
CA ASP A 167 3.92 9.89 7.72
C ASP A 167 3.43 9.42 9.09
N ASP A 168 4.35 9.11 9.98
CA ASP A 168 4.08 8.58 11.32
C ASP A 168 3.38 9.59 12.23
N ALA A 169 3.75 10.86 12.14
CA ALA A 169 3.22 11.92 12.98
C ALA A 169 1.75 12.23 12.66
N THR A 170 1.45 12.40 11.39
CA THR A 170 0.17 12.91 10.91
C THR A 170 -0.75 11.83 10.39
N GLY A 171 -0.21 10.68 9.97
CA GLY A 171 -0.93 9.64 9.25
C GLY A 171 -1.30 10.06 7.82
N ARG A 172 -0.65 11.08 7.26
CA ARG A 172 -0.81 11.48 5.86
C ARG A 172 -0.21 10.42 4.95
N LEU A 173 -0.92 10.09 3.90
CA LEU A 173 -0.32 9.44 2.74
C LEU A 173 0.57 10.48 2.05
N MET A 174 1.86 10.20 2.02
CA MET A 174 2.84 11.10 1.41
C MET A 174 3.06 10.72 -0.04
N HIS A 175 3.15 9.42 -0.33
CA HIS A 175 3.29 8.92 -1.69
C HIS A 175 2.67 7.54 -1.82
N LEU A 176 2.10 7.25 -2.98
CA LEU A 176 1.59 5.95 -3.39
C LEU A 176 2.08 5.65 -4.80
N ARG A 177 2.44 4.40 -5.06
CA ARG A 177 2.83 3.96 -6.40
C ARG A 177 2.43 2.51 -6.63
N PHE A 178 1.72 2.24 -7.71
CA PHE A 178 1.51 0.88 -8.21
C PHE A 178 2.72 0.41 -8.99
N SER A 179 3.13 -0.83 -8.77
CA SER A 179 4.18 -1.53 -9.49
C SER A 179 3.74 -2.97 -9.79
N GLU A 180 4.21 -3.56 -10.87
CA GLU A 180 3.91 -4.96 -11.22
C GLU A 180 4.44 -5.94 -10.16
N SER A 181 5.57 -5.60 -9.56
CA SER A 181 6.25 -6.42 -8.57
C SER A 181 6.86 -5.56 -7.46
N GLU A 182 7.24 -6.18 -6.37
CA GLU A 182 7.93 -5.52 -5.26
C GLU A 182 9.43 -5.74 -5.39
N THR A 183 10.13 -4.80 -6.03
CA THR A 183 11.58 -4.86 -6.24
C THR A 183 12.31 -3.69 -5.59
N ALA A 184 13.64 -3.81 -5.45
CA ALA A 184 14.46 -2.71 -4.97
C ALA A 184 14.38 -1.48 -5.89
N PHE A 185 14.25 -1.69 -7.20
CA PHE A 185 14.09 -0.60 -8.16
C PHE A 185 12.76 0.14 -8.00
N ASP A 186 11.67 -0.61 -7.73
CA ASP A 186 10.35 0.01 -7.51
C ASP A 186 10.37 0.91 -6.28
N TYR A 187 11.01 0.46 -5.18
CA TYR A 187 11.20 1.30 -3.99
C TYR A 187 12.14 2.47 -4.24
N MET A 188 13.22 2.28 -5.02
CA MET A 188 14.10 3.39 -5.40
C MET A 188 13.34 4.45 -6.20
N GLN A 189 12.54 4.03 -7.18
CA GLN A 189 11.75 4.96 -7.98
C GLN A 189 10.68 5.66 -7.14
N ALA A 190 9.92 4.95 -6.34
CA ALA A 190 8.92 5.55 -5.46
C ALA A 190 9.55 6.52 -4.45
N THR A 191 10.76 6.19 -3.93
CA THR A 191 11.49 7.08 -3.02
C THR A 191 12.01 8.32 -3.76
N ARG A 192 12.46 8.19 -5.00
CA ARG A 192 12.86 9.32 -5.83
C ARG A 192 11.69 10.28 -6.05
N GLU A 193 10.55 9.77 -6.51
CA GLU A 193 9.32 10.55 -6.70
C GLU A 193 8.88 11.25 -5.40
N TYR A 194 8.99 10.54 -4.28
CA TYR A 194 8.69 11.08 -2.96
C TYR A 194 9.59 12.27 -2.60
N ILE A 195 10.93 12.12 -2.71
CA ILE A 195 11.86 13.18 -2.31
C ILE A 195 11.84 14.39 -3.26
N GLU A 196 11.58 14.18 -4.54
CA GLU A 196 11.39 15.25 -5.52
C GLU A 196 10.15 16.10 -5.19
N GLN A 197 9.11 15.48 -4.62
CA GLN A 197 7.86 16.16 -4.26
C GLN A 197 7.89 16.81 -2.87
N HIS A 198 8.51 16.18 -1.88
CA HIS A 198 8.40 16.57 -0.48
C HIS A 198 9.75 16.96 0.15
N GLY A 199 10.85 16.61 -0.47
CA GLY A 199 12.17 16.66 0.15
C GLY A 199 12.55 15.37 0.88
N LYS A 200 13.77 15.33 1.41
CA LYS A 200 14.36 14.17 2.09
C LYS A 200 13.84 14.06 3.53
N PRO A 201 13.13 12.98 3.93
CA PRO A 201 12.72 12.76 5.30
C PRO A 201 13.94 12.50 6.20
N VAL A 202 13.75 12.57 7.51
CA VAL A 202 14.81 12.22 8.48
C VAL A 202 15.06 10.72 8.45
N SER A 203 13.98 9.90 8.48
CA SER A 203 14.09 8.45 8.50
C SER A 203 12.95 7.76 7.76
N LEU A 204 13.26 6.60 7.17
CA LEU A 204 12.30 5.64 6.63
C LEU A 204 12.19 4.43 7.58
N TYR A 205 10.98 3.91 7.72
CA TYR A 205 10.66 2.76 8.57
C TYR A 205 10.04 1.63 7.76
N SER A 206 10.75 0.52 7.64
CA SER A 206 10.32 -0.64 6.87
C SER A 206 10.26 -1.92 7.71
N ASP A 207 9.83 -3.03 7.14
CA ASP A 207 10.04 -4.36 7.70
C ASP A 207 11.47 -4.86 7.44
N LYS A 208 11.71 -6.12 7.80
CA LYS A 208 12.99 -6.80 7.56
C LYS A 208 13.02 -7.56 6.23
N HIS A 209 12.27 -7.11 5.23
CA HIS A 209 12.32 -7.72 3.90
C HIS A 209 13.72 -7.65 3.30
N ALA A 210 14.07 -8.59 2.42
CA ALA A 210 15.40 -8.69 1.83
C ALA A 210 15.84 -7.44 1.04
N ILE A 211 14.93 -6.62 0.61
CA ILE A 211 15.18 -5.32 -0.05
C ILE A 211 15.84 -4.34 0.92
N PHE A 212 15.43 -4.36 2.20
CA PHE A 212 15.87 -3.42 3.22
C PHE A 212 17.04 -3.94 4.05
N ARG A 213 17.13 -5.25 4.23
CA ARG A 213 18.17 -5.87 5.07
C ARG A 213 18.72 -7.16 4.47
N VAL A 214 20.04 -7.30 4.48
CA VAL A 214 20.72 -8.56 4.15
C VAL A 214 20.56 -9.53 5.34
N SER A 215 19.89 -10.64 5.11
CA SER A 215 19.74 -11.73 6.10
C SER A 215 20.77 -12.81 5.79
N GLY A 216 21.82 -12.96 6.62
CA GLY A 216 22.76 -14.07 6.53
C GLY A 216 24.19 -13.71 6.92
N GLN A 217 24.85 -14.63 7.63
CA GLN A 217 26.25 -14.50 8.07
C GLN A 217 27.29 -14.77 6.94
N GLU A 218 26.85 -15.11 5.74
CA GLU A 218 27.73 -15.72 4.73
C GLU A 218 28.54 -14.76 3.88
N ASN A 219 28.26 -13.46 3.89
CA ASN A 219 29.09 -12.49 3.13
C ASN A 219 29.40 -11.24 3.96
N ARG A 220 30.50 -11.31 4.70
CA ARG A 220 31.01 -10.18 5.51
C ARG A 220 31.36 -8.91 4.70
N ASN A 221 31.34 -8.96 3.37
CA ASN A 221 31.77 -7.84 2.51
C ASN A 221 30.60 -7.05 1.89
N THR A 222 29.34 -7.46 2.04
CA THR A 222 28.16 -6.73 1.52
C THR A 222 27.07 -6.69 2.58
N THR A 223 27.24 -5.83 3.57
CA THR A 223 26.29 -5.65 4.69
C THR A 223 25.14 -4.71 4.34
N VAL A 224 25.20 -3.99 3.23
CA VAL A 224 24.22 -2.96 2.84
C VAL A 224 23.51 -3.38 1.56
N THR A 225 22.15 -3.32 1.57
CA THR A 225 21.36 -3.54 0.36
C THR A 225 21.50 -2.36 -0.59
N GLN A 226 21.13 -2.52 -1.86
CA GLN A 226 21.11 -1.40 -2.82
C GLN A 226 20.21 -0.25 -2.36
N PHE A 227 19.03 -0.57 -1.86
CA PHE A 227 18.13 0.44 -1.30
C PHE A 227 18.74 1.14 -0.06
N GLY A 228 19.34 0.37 0.85
CA GLY A 228 20.04 0.92 2.02
C GLY A 228 21.21 1.84 1.64
N ARG A 229 21.94 1.51 0.55
CA ARG A 229 22.99 2.38 0.01
C ARG A 229 22.41 3.70 -0.50
N VAL A 230 21.32 3.66 -1.29
CA VAL A 230 20.66 4.88 -1.77
C VAL A 230 20.27 5.80 -0.61
N LEU A 231 19.68 5.24 0.44
CA LEU A 231 19.31 6.03 1.60
C LEU A 231 20.51 6.61 2.36
N TYR A 232 21.59 5.82 2.45
CA TYR A 232 22.85 6.30 3.04
C TYR A 232 23.44 7.47 2.25
N ASP A 233 23.49 7.36 0.92
CA ASP A 233 24.00 8.42 0.03
C ASP A 233 23.13 9.71 0.13
N LEU A 234 21.83 9.58 0.40
CA LEU A 234 20.90 10.69 0.62
C LEU A 234 20.88 11.18 2.09
N ALA A 235 21.66 10.58 2.97
CA ALA A 235 21.66 10.83 4.41
C ALA A 235 20.28 10.65 5.05
N ILE A 236 19.51 9.63 4.63
CA ILE A 236 18.22 9.23 5.19
C ILE A 236 18.45 7.97 6.04
N GLU A 237 18.01 7.99 7.29
CA GLU A 237 18.13 6.83 8.17
C GLU A 237 17.13 5.73 7.79
N LEU A 238 17.57 4.48 7.68
CA LEU A 238 16.70 3.32 7.48
C LEU A 238 16.54 2.56 8.80
N ILE A 239 15.33 2.52 9.32
CA ILE A 239 14.97 1.79 10.54
C ILE A 239 14.14 0.56 10.15
N CYS A 240 14.63 -0.65 10.44
CA CYS A 240 13.89 -1.88 10.20
C CYS A 240 13.12 -2.31 11.45
N ALA A 241 11.81 -2.51 11.30
CA ALA A 241 10.91 -2.96 12.37
C ALA A 241 11.31 -4.33 12.92
N ASN A 242 11.30 -4.49 14.23
CA ASN A 242 11.54 -5.79 14.87
C ASN A 242 10.27 -6.67 14.96
N SER A 243 9.08 -6.07 14.84
CA SER A 243 7.79 -6.77 14.87
C SER A 243 6.79 -6.10 13.92
N SER A 244 5.79 -6.86 13.43
CA SER A 244 4.69 -6.35 12.62
C SER A 244 3.86 -5.30 13.38
N GLU A 245 3.70 -5.48 14.69
CA GLU A 245 2.94 -4.56 15.55
C GLU A 245 3.51 -3.13 15.54
N ALA A 246 4.82 -3.00 15.35
CA ALA A 246 5.49 -1.70 15.25
C ALA A 246 5.06 -0.91 13.98
N LYS A 247 4.54 -1.58 12.95
CA LYS A 247 4.04 -1.00 11.67
C LYS A 247 2.52 -0.76 11.67
N GLY A 248 1.84 -0.81 12.79
CA GLY A 248 0.38 -0.75 12.89
C GLY A 248 -0.30 0.48 12.24
N ARG A 249 0.45 1.49 11.77
CA ARG A 249 -0.11 2.62 11.02
C ARG A 249 -0.22 2.32 9.54
N VAL A 250 0.87 1.81 8.95
CA VAL A 250 0.83 1.44 7.53
C VAL A 250 -0.10 0.24 7.31
N GLU A 251 -0.19 -0.70 8.26
CA GLU A 251 -1.15 -1.82 8.19
C GLU A 251 -2.60 -1.32 8.18
N ARG A 252 -2.95 -0.36 9.06
CA ARG A 252 -4.29 0.26 9.03
C ARG A 252 -4.54 1.07 7.76
N ALA A 253 -3.51 1.75 7.27
CA ALA A 253 -3.63 2.45 5.99
C ALA A 253 -3.88 1.46 4.86
N ASN A 254 -3.12 0.37 4.78
CA ASN A 254 -3.30 -0.68 3.79
C ASN A 254 -4.71 -1.28 3.84
N GLN A 255 -5.24 -1.57 5.04
CA GLN A 255 -6.61 -2.05 5.20
C GLN A 255 -7.64 -1.03 4.68
N THR A 256 -7.43 0.26 4.97
CA THR A 256 -8.31 1.33 4.48
C THR A 256 -8.18 1.51 2.97
N LEU A 257 -6.97 1.39 2.42
CA LEU A 257 -6.71 1.47 0.99
C LEU A 257 -7.34 0.29 0.25
N GLN A 258 -7.21 -0.93 0.75
CA GLN A 258 -7.83 -2.12 0.17
C GLN A 258 -9.36 -2.02 0.13
N ASP A 259 -9.99 -1.43 1.15
CA ASP A 259 -11.43 -1.22 1.13
C ASP A 259 -11.85 -0.05 0.22
N ARG A 260 -11.08 1.03 0.18
CA ARG A 260 -11.50 2.31 -0.39
C ARG A 260 -10.93 2.58 -1.78
N LEU A 261 -9.60 2.44 -1.95
CA LEU A 261 -8.91 2.78 -3.19
C LEU A 261 -9.40 1.93 -4.37
N ILE A 262 -9.61 0.64 -4.16
CA ILE A 262 -10.15 -0.28 -5.18
C ILE A 262 -11.49 0.20 -5.71
N LYS A 263 -12.40 0.54 -4.80
CA LYS A 263 -13.76 0.99 -5.13
C LYS A 263 -13.77 2.36 -5.82
N GLU A 264 -12.90 3.25 -5.39
CA GLU A 264 -12.77 4.57 -6.01
C GLU A 264 -12.17 4.48 -7.41
N MET A 265 -11.14 3.67 -7.63
CA MET A 265 -10.61 3.40 -8.97
C MET A 265 -11.66 2.78 -9.90
N ARG A 266 -12.52 1.89 -9.38
CA ARG A 266 -13.62 1.33 -10.15
C ARG A 266 -14.62 2.39 -10.59
N LEU A 267 -14.98 3.29 -9.68
CA LEU A 267 -15.90 4.41 -9.97
C LEU A 267 -15.35 5.42 -10.98
N GLU A 268 -14.02 5.56 -11.05
CA GLU A 268 -13.34 6.42 -12.02
C GLU A 268 -13.00 5.67 -13.33
N GLY A 269 -13.36 4.38 -13.45
CA GLY A 269 -13.12 3.57 -14.64
C GLY A 269 -11.64 3.25 -14.88
N ILE A 270 -10.81 3.25 -13.84
CA ILE A 270 -9.38 3.00 -13.95
C ILE A 270 -9.13 1.49 -14.08
N THR A 271 -8.42 1.09 -15.14
CA THR A 271 -8.20 -0.32 -15.49
C THR A 271 -6.74 -0.74 -15.60
N GLY A 272 -5.77 0.14 -15.31
CA GLY A 272 -4.35 -0.18 -15.45
C GLY A 272 -3.45 0.61 -14.51
N ILE A 273 -2.23 0.11 -14.33
CA ILE A 273 -1.22 0.68 -13.41
C ILE A 273 -0.87 2.12 -13.77
N GLU A 274 -0.67 2.42 -15.06
CA GLU A 274 -0.27 3.76 -15.52
C GLU A 274 -1.37 4.80 -15.23
N ALA A 275 -2.61 4.48 -15.61
CA ALA A 275 -3.77 5.34 -15.33
C ALA A 275 -3.99 5.52 -13.83
N ALA A 276 -3.79 4.45 -13.04
CA ALA A 276 -3.89 4.51 -11.59
C ALA A 276 -2.81 5.43 -11.01
N ASN A 277 -1.55 5.27 -11.40
CA ASN A 277 -0.45 6.12 -10.92
C ASN A 277 -0.67 7.61 -11.25
N ALA A 278 -1.18 7.92 -12.43
CA ALA A 278 -1.52 9.29 -12.82
C ALA A 278 -2.64 9.90 -11.95
N TRP A 279 -3.59 9.08 -11.49
CA TRP A 279 -4.72 9.52 -10.68
C TRP A 279 -4.45 9.57 -9.18
N LEU A 280 -3.46 8.80 -8.67
CA LEU A 280 -3.16 8.68 -7.24
C LEU A 280 -3.00 10.01 -6.52
N ALA A 281 -2.45 11.04 -7.16
CA ALA A 281 -2.29 12.36 -6.55
C ALA A 281 -3.64 12.96 -6.09
N THR A 282 -4.70 12.79 -6.89
CA THR A 282 -6.06 13.23 -6.55
C THR A 282 -6.61 12.45 -5.37
N PHE A 283 -6.41 11.13 -5.36
CA PHE A 283 -6.82 10.27 -4.27
C PHE A 283 -6.09 10.61 -2.96
N ILE A 284 -4.77 10.81 -2.99
CA ILE A 284 -3.96 11.18 -1.83
C ILE A 284 -4.46 12.49 -1.21
N ALA A 285 -4.76 13.50 -2.03
CA ALA A 285 -5.28 14.77 -1.57
C ALA A 285 -6.62 14.61 -0.83
N ASP A 286 -7.55 13.84 -1.39
CA ASP A 286 -8.85 13.57 -0.77
C ASP A 286 -8.72 12.72 0.50
N PHE A 287 -7.91 11.67 0.46
CA PHE A 287 -7.63 10.83 1.62
C PHE A 287 -7.04 11.64 2.77
N ASN A 288 -6.04 12.46 2.50
CA ASN A 288 -5.38 13.28 3.51
C ASN A 288 -6.33 14.30 4.14
N ARG A 289 -7.19 14.91 3.35
CA ARG A 289 -8.23 15.82 3.86
C ARG A 289 -9.16 15.13 4.86
N ARG A 290 -9.44 13.85 4.72
CA ARG A 290 -10.39 13.09 5.54
C ARG A 290 -9.75 12.43 6.76
N PHE A 291 -8.54 11.90 6.61
CA PHE A 291 -7.95 10.95 7.57
C PHE A 291 -6.68 11.48 8.24
N SER A 292 -6.04 12.52 7.71
CA SER A 292 -4.86 13.07 8.34
C SER A 292 -5.19 13.85 9.60
N ARG A 293 -4.19 13.98 10.47
CA ARG A 293 -4.24 14.75 11.70
C ARG A 293 -3.10 15.77 11.72
N PRO A 294 -3.22 16.89 12.42
CA PRO A 294 -2.11 17.78 12.60
C PRO A 294 -0.99 17.06 13.38
N ALA A 295 0.26 17.36 13.05
CA ALA A 295 1.42 16.96 13.84
C ALA A 295 1.39 17.67 15.20
N ARG A 296 2.09 17.10 16.19
CA ARG A 296 2.20 17.71 17.52
C ARG A 296 2.88 19.07 17.46
N PHE A 297 3.95 19.16 16.67
CA PHE A 297 4.62 20.42 16.37
C PHE A 297 4.44 20.74 14.88
N PRO A 298 4.19 22.03 14.54
CA PRO A 298 3.91 22.45 13.17
C PRO A 298 5.16 22.49 12.27
N LYS A 299 6.31 21.99 12.76
CA LYS A 299 7.56 21.99 12.01
C LYS A 299 7.57 20.84 11.01
N ASP A 300 7.93 21.13 9.78
CA ASP A 300 8.29 20.16 8.76
C ASP A 300 9.79 19.88 8.82
N LEU A 301 10.16 18.60 8.94
CA LEU A 301 11.55 18.14 9.04
C LEU A 301 12.12 17.62 7.74
N HIS A 302 11.38 17.72 6.63
CA HIS A 302 11.94 17.40 5.32
C HIS A 302 13.09 18.36 4.99
N ARG A 303 14.17 17.80 4.51
CA ARG A 303 15.34 18.56 4.06
C ARG A 303 15.25 18.75 2.54
N PRO A 304 15.66 19.91 2.02
CA PRO A 304 15.67 20.13 0.58
C PRO A 304 16.60 19.13 -0.12
N VAL A 305 16.25 18.76 -1.33
CA VAL A 305 17.13 18.00 -2.21
C VAL A 305 18.17 18.96 -2.75
N GLN A 306 19.44 18.68 -2.47
CA GLN A 306 20.58 19.51 -2.89
C GLN A 306 21.30 18.91 -4.09
N GLU A 307 21.10 17.63 -4.32
CA GLU A 307 21.67 16.84 -5.40
C GLU A 307 21.09 17.31 -6.75
N SER A 308 21.96 17.43 -7.75
CA SER A 308 21.53 17.70 -9.12
C SER A 308 20.73 16.50 -9.70
N PRO A 309 19.94 16.71 -10.76
CA PRO A 309 19.21 15.63 -11.43
C PRO A 309 20.10 14.45 -11.87
N ASP A 310 21.32 14.75 -12.31
CA ASP A 310 22.29 13.73 -12.73
C ASP A 310 22.85 12.97 -11.54
N GLU A 311 23.20 13.66 -10.44
CA GLU A 311 23.63 13.01 -9.19
C GLU A 311 22.52 12.14 -8.62
N LEU A 312 21.26 12.58 -8.62
CA LEU A 312 20.13 11.76 -8.23
C LEU A 312 19.99 10.53 -9.12
N ARG A 313 20.14 10.69 -10.43
CA ARG A 313 20.10 9.57 -11.37
C ARG A 313 21.15 8.52 -11.01
N ASP A 314 22.38 8.94 -10.71
CA ASP A 314 23.47 8.07 -10.31
C ASP A 314 23.24 7.41 -8.95
N ILE A 315 22.73 8.14 -7.95
CA ILE A 315 22.40 7.62 -6.62
C ILE A 315 21.33 6.52 -6.75
N PHE A 316 20.30 6.71 -7.56
CA PHE A 316 19.21 5.76 -7.74
C PHE A 316 19.50 4.66 -8.78
N ALA A 317 20.68 4.65 -9.42
CA ALA A 317 21.14 3.52 -10.22
C ALA A 317 21.49 2.31 -9.34
N TRP A 318 21.49 1.11 -9.90
CA TRP A 318 22.05 -0.06 -9.25
C TRP A 318 23.58 0.01 -9.33
N HIS A 319 24.25 -0.07 -8.20
CA HIS A 319 25.70 -0.03 -8.15
C HIS A 319 26.29 -1.42 -8.04
N ASP A 320 27.25 -1.71 -8.88
CA ASP A 320 28.09 -2.90 -8.76
C ASP A 320 29.56 -2.52 -8.88
N VAL A 321 30.43 -3.35 -8.35
CA VAL A 321 31.89 -3.13 -8.38
C VAL A 321 32.53 -4.27 -9.15
N ARG A 322 33.29 -3.94 -10.17
CA ARG A 322 34.03 -4.89 -10.99
C ARG A 322 35.53 -4.58 -10.99
N THR A 323 36.33 -5.60 -11.00
CA THR A 323 37.79 -5.43 -11.14
C THR A 323 38.17 -5.40 -12.60
N VAL A 324 38.96 -4.40 -13.00
CA VAL A 324 39.48 -4.25 -14.35
C VAL A 324 40.62 -5.25 -14.58
N SER A 325 40.58 -6.01 -15.65
CA SER A 325 41.63 -6.94 -16.02
C SER A 325 42.90 -6.20 -16.54
N LYS A 326 43.99 -6.91 -16.68
CA LYS A 326 45.20 -6.37 -17.32
C LYS A 326 45.00 -5.93 -18.78
N SER A 327 43.98 -6.49 -19.43
CA SER A 327 43.57 -6.13 -20.81
C SER A 327 42.56 -5.01 -20.86
N LEU A 328 42.37 -4.27 -19.76
CA LEU A 328 41.36 -3.19 -19.61
C LEU A 328 39.92 -3.64 -19.90
N THR A 329 39.62 -4.88 -19.52
CA THR A 329 38.26 -5.43 -19.65
C THR A 329 37.70 -5.80 -18.30
N PHE A 330 36.39 -5.77 -18.22
CA PHE A 330 35.62 -6.31 -17.08
C PHE A 330 34.29 -6.89 -17.56
N GLN A 331 33.73 -7.78 -16.78
CA GLN A 331 32.46 -8.44 -17.12
C GLN A 331 31.32 -7.91 -16.22
N TYR A 332 30.21 -7.55 -16.87
CA TYR A 332 28.96 -7.22 -16.17
C TYR A 332 27.78 -7.82 -16.95
N ASP A 333 26.83 -8.44 -16.25
CA ASP A 333 25.65 -9.14 -16.81
C ASP A 333 25.99 -10.05 -18.01
N LYS A 334 27.08 -10.84 -17.89
CA LYS A 334 27.60 -11.77 -18.92
C LYS A 334 28.16 -11.08 -20.18
N ILE A 335 28.17 -9.76 -20.25
CA ILE A 335 28.77 -8.98 -21.33
C ILE A 335 30.18 -8.56 -20.90
N LEU A 336 31.15 -8.71 -21.80
CA LEU A 336 32.49 -8.21 -21.61
C LEU A 336 32.55 -6.76 -22.11
N TYR A 337 33.03 -5.86 -21.29
CA TYR A 337 33.22 -4.44 -21.63
C TYR A 337 34.70 -4.16 -21.78
N LEU A 338 35.05 -3.49 -22.86
CA LEU A 338 36.40 -3.03 -23.18
C LEU A 338 36.48 -1.53 -22.89
N MET A 339 37.44 -1.15 -22.08
CA MET A 339 37.72 0.24 -21.78
C MET A 339 38.70 0.80 -22.84
N ASP A 340 38.52 2.05 -23.24
CA ASP A 340 39.42 2.70 -24.20
C ASP A 340 40.87 2.70 -23.70
N PRO A 341 41.86 2.25 -24.52
CA PRO A 341 43.27 2.09 -24.11
C PRO A 341 43.99 3.44 -24.10
N THR A 342 43.66 4.29 -23.12
CA THR A 342 44.39 5.54 -22.87
C THR A 342 45.48 5.31 -21.80
N ASP A 343 46.52 6.15 -21.78
CA ASP A 343 47.57 6.09 -20.76
C ASP A 343 47.02 6.15 -19.34
N GLU A 344 45.98 6.92 -19.15
CA GLU A 344 45.29 7.03 -17.86
C GLU A 344 44.52 5.76 -17.51
N ASN A 345 43.85 5.14 -18.48
CA ASN A 345 43.08 3.92 -18.26
C ASN A 345 43.99 2.70 -18.04
N SER A 346 45.18 2.70 -18.64
CA SER A 346 46.17 1.64 -18.46
C SER A 346 46.60 1.46 -17.00
N ARG A 347 46.53 2.53 -16.21
CA ARG A 347 46.81 2.51 -14.75
C ARG A 347 45.70 1.89 -13.93
N LEU A 348 44.52 1.69 -14.52
CA LEU A 348 43.37 1.09 -13.84
C LEU A 348 43.37 -0.44 -13.87
N ALA A 349 44.37 -1.07 -14.49
CA ALA A 349 44.50 -2.51 -14.49
C ALA A 349 44.67 -3.06 -13.05
N GLY A 350 43.75 -3.92 -12.62
CA GLY A 350 43.67 -4.45 -11.25
C GLY A 350 42.84 -3.62 -10.30
N GLU A 351 42.47 -2.41 -10.66
CA GLU A 351 41.60 -1.52 -9.87
C GLU A 351 40.14 -1.89 -9.98
N LYS A 352 39.36 -1.39 -9.04
CA LYS A 352 37.89 -1.60 -8.97
C LYS A 352 37.18 -0.43 -9.61
N ASN A 353 36.45 -0.68 -10.69
CA ASN A 353 35.49 0.28 -11.27
C ASN A 353 34.08 0.10 -10.73
N LYS A 354 33.31 1.16 -10.73
CA LYS A 354 31.90 1.21 -10.35
C LYS A 354 31.05 1.12 -11.63
N VAL A 355 30.14 0.19 -11.66
CA VAL A 355 29.14 0.05 -12.71
C VAL A 355 27.82 0.60 -12.19
N LEU A 356 27.24 1.55 -12.91
CA LEU A 356 25.92 2.11 -12.65
C LEU A 356 24.97 1.51 -13.67
N ASP A 357 23.98 0.75 -13.19
CA ASP A 357 22.92 0.18 -14.03
C ASP A 357 21.62 0.94 -13.75
N TYR A 358 21.17 1.69 -14.74
CA TYR A 358 19.98 2.54 -14.62
C TYR A 358 18.69 1.77 -14.93
N PRO A 359 17.54 2.24 -14.41
CA PRO A 359 16.25 1.60 -14.68
C PRO A 359 15.85 1.55 -16.16
N ASP A 360 16.37 2.46 -16.97
CA ASP A 360 16.17 2.51 -18.43
C ASP A 360 17.01 1.49 -19.21
N GLY A 361 17.84 0.69 -18.50
CA GLY A 361 18.74 -0.32 -19.08
C GLY A 361 20.04 0.25 -19.60
N THR A 362 20.29 1.56 -19.47
CA THR A 362 21.59 2.15 -19.80
C THR A 362 22.60 1.86 -18.69
N LEU A 363 23.88 1.84 -19.07
CA LEU A 363 24.99 1.60 -18.15
C LEU A 363 25.95 2.79 -18.18
N ALA A 364 26.48 3.15 -17.01
CA ALA A 364 27.63 4.03 -16.92
C ALA A 364 28.74 3.36 -16.08
N PHE A 365 29.95 3.73 -16.36
CA PHE A 365 31.13 3.15 -15.70
C PHE A 365 31.95 4.27 -15.10
N HIS A 366 32.31 4.15 -13.84
CA HIS A 366 33.00 5.20 -13.11
C HIS A 366 34.22 4.64 -12.35
N TYR A 367 35.27 5.44 -12.29
CA TYR A 367 36.38 5.24 -11.37
C TYR A 367 36.54 6.52 -10.53
N GLY A 368 36.19 6.44 -9.24
CA GLY A 368 36.03 7.64 -8.42
C GLY A 368 34.98 8.55 -9.00
N HIS A 369 35.33 9.79 -9.29
CA HIS A 369 34.45 10.80 -9.92
C HIS A 369 34.54 10.84 -11.45
N ARG A 370 35.41 10.00 -12.05
CA ARG A 370 35.65 10.01 -13.48
C ARG A 370 34.74 9.01 -14.19
N SER A 371 34.01 9.49 -15.21
CA SER A 371 33.28 8.62 -16.13
C SER A 371 34.27 7.93 -17.11
N LEU A 372 34.08 6.64 -17.31
CA LEU A 372 34.88 5.79 -18.17
C LEU A 372 34.08 5.47 -19.44
N LYS A 373 34.70 5.70 -20.61
CA LYS A 373 34.16 5.24 -21.87
C LYS A 373 34.48 3.78 -22.07
N CYS A 374 33.47 2.94 -22.18
CA CYS A 374 33.60 1.51 -22.38
C CYS A 374 32.70 1.05 -23.52
N GLN A 375 33.15 0.09 -24.29
CA GLN A 375 32.40 -0.51 -25.37
C GLN A 375 32.09 -1.98 -25.03
N ALA A 376 30.87 -2.45 -25.35
CA ALA A 376 30.59 -3.87 -25.26
C ALA A 376 31.46 -4.63 -26.26
N PHE A 377 32.19 -5.64 -25.77
CA PHE A 377 33.03 -6.46 -26.63
C PHE A 377 32.15 -7.47 -27.38
N ASP A 378 31.95 -7.22 -28.64
CA ASP A 378 31.35 -8.19 -29.55
C ASP A 378 32.40 -9.17 -30.06
N LYS A 379 32.36 -10.43 -29.59
CA LYS A 379 33.25 -11.47 -30.04
C LYS A 379 33.15 -11.76 -31.54
N LEU A 380 32.02 -11.40 -32.15
CA LEU A 380 31.78 -11.63 -33.58
C LEU A 380 32.33 -10.50 -34.44
N ALA A 381 32.27 -9.25 -33.94
CA ALA A 381 32.79 -8.09 -34.67
C ALA A 381 34.30 -7.96 -34.66
N CYS A 382 34.99 -8.52 -33.62
CA CYS A 382 36.43 -8.41 -33.45
C CYS A 382 37.23 -9.58 -34.04
N VAL A 383 36.64 -10.47 -34.82
CA VAL A 383 37.37 -11.48 -35.58
C VAL A 383 37.90 -10.78 -36.82
N ASP A 384 39.20 -10.43 -36.78
CA ASP A 384 39.90 -9.87 -37.91
C ASP A 384 39.78 -10.84 -39.12
N GLN A 385 39.10 -10.40 -40.17
CA GLN A 385 38.81 -11.25 -41.34
C GLN A 385 40.07 -11.70 -42.08
N GLY A 386 41.24 -11.18 -41.75
CA GLY A 386 42.54 -11.58 -42.31
C GLY A 386 43.09 -12.91 -41.84
N GLN A 387 42.53 -13.51 -40.79
CA GLN A 387 43.05 -14.79 -40.19
C GLN A 387 42.00 -15.90 -40.13
N ILE A 388 40.90 -15.82 -40.88
CA ILE A 388 39.92 -16.88 -40.90
C ILE A 388 40.45 -18.08 -41.66
N VAL A 389 40.95 -19.06 -40.93
CA VAL A 389 41.07 -20.43 -41.43
C VAL A 389 39.66 -20.92 -41.73
N ASP A 390 39.39 -21.17 -42.98
CA ASP A 390 38.08 -21.52 -43.55
C ASP A 390 37.53 -22.81 -42.95
N ASN A 391 36.92 -22.73 -41.78
CA ASN A 391 36.29 -23.84 -41.10
C ASN A 391 34.81 -23.83 -41.43
N LYS A 392 34.42 -24.51 -42.52
CA LYS A 392 33.01 -24.58 -43.06
C LYS A 392 31.95 -24.88 -42.02
N ARG A 393 32.29 -25.42 -40.85
CA ARG A 393 31.34 -25.66 -39.73
C ARG A 393 31.13 -24.45 -38.84
N LEU A 394 32.14 -23.56 -38.71
CA LEU A 394 32.04 -22.40 -37.83
C LEU A 394 31.04 -21.35 -38.38
N GLY A 395 31.04 -21.13 -39.69
CA GLY A 395 30.15 -20.17 -40.33
C GLY A 395 28.63 -20.47 -40.16
N THR A 396 28.28 -21.75 -40.10
CA THR A 396 26.90 -22.16 -39.89
C THR A 396 26.44 -21.99 -38.45
N VAL A 397 27.32 -22.25 -37.50
CA VAL A 397 27.04 -22.03 -36.06
C VAL A 397 26.96 -20.55 -35.73
N LEU A 398 27.78 -19.72 -36.34
CA LEU A 398 27.78 -18.27 -36.18
C LEU A 398 26.53 -17.63 -36.76
N ARG A 399 26.03 -18.08 -37.94
CA ARG A 399 24.74 -17.62 -38.48
C ARG A 399 23.56 -18.03 -37.61
N LEU A 400 23.56 -19.25 -37.05
CA LEU A 400 22.53 -19.70 -36.10
C LEU A 400 22.55 -18.90 -34.80
N ALA A 401 23.72 -18.51 -34.31
CA ALA A 401 23.86 -17.67 -33.14
C ALA A 401 23.38 -16.24 -33.39
N GLN A 402 23.69 -15.67 -34.58
CA GLN A 402 23.22 -14.36 -35.02
C GLN A 402 21.69 -14.32 -35.16
N VAL A 403 21.11 -15.29 -35.83
CA VAL A 403 19.64 -15.38 -35.97
C VAL A 403 18.95 -15.47 -34.60
N LYS A 404 19.51 -16.26 -33.67
CA LYS A 404 18.97 -16.34 -32.31
C LYS A 404 19.18 -15.08 -31.49
N GLN A 405 20.21 -14.29 -31.79
CA GLN A 405 20.46 -13.00 -31.14
C GLN A 405 19.52 -11.94 -31.71
N ASP A 406 19.34 -11.89 -33.01
CA ASP A 406 18.40 -11.00 -33.68
C ASP A 406 16.94 -11.31 -33.29
N GLU A 407 16.58 -12.60 -33.14
CA GLU A 407 15.26 -13.02 -32.59
C GLU A 407 15.05 -12.51 -31.14
N ARG A 408 16.08 -12.59 -30.28
CA ARG A 408 16.03 -12.08 -28.91
C ARG A 408 15.99 -10.54 -28.83
N GLU A 409 16.67 -9.86 -29.75
CA GLU A 409 16.63 -8.40 -29.84
C GLU A 409 15.31 -7.90 -30.44
N SER A 410 14.71 -8.64 -31.39
CA SER A 410 13.40 -8.31 -31.98
C SER A 410 12.23 -8.56 -31.04
N GLU A 411 12.33 -9.48 -30.08
CA GLU A 411 11.34 -9.75 -29.05
C GLU A 411 11.27 -8.67 -27.94
N GLY A 412 12.13 -7.64 -27.99
CA GLY A 412 11.96 -6.38 -27.27
C GLY A 412 11.84 -6.43 -25.75
N LYS A 413 12.07 -7.57 -25.11
CA LYS A 413 12.06 -7.71 -23.66
C LYS A 413 13.39 -8.28 -23.19
N ARG A 414 14.31 -7.41 -22.81
CA ARG A 414 15.32 -7.79 -21.81
C ARG A 414 14.58 -8.07 -20.50
N GLU A 415 14.04 -9.28 -20.34
CA GLU A 415 13.76 -9.78 -19.01
C GLU A 415 15.10 -9.80 -18.27
N ARG A 416 15.25 -8.88 -17.30
CA ARG A 416 16.34 -8.94 -16.34
C ARG A 416 16.35 -10.34 -15.77
N SER A 417 17.41 -11.11 -16.04
CA SER A 417 17.50 -12.48 -15.56
C SER A 417 17.41 -12.44 -14.05
N LYS A 418 16.26 -12.86 -13.51
CA LYS A 418 16.12 -13.19 -12.09
C LYS A 418 17.30 -14.11 -11.79
N LYS A 419 18.07 -13.80 -10.73
CA LYS A 419 19.11 -14.73 -10.22
C LYS A 419 18.54 -16.12 -10.27
N SER A 420 19.22 -17.04 -10.93
CA SER A 420 18.77 -18.44 -11.02
C SER A 420 18.37 -18.88 -9.61
N PRO A 421 17.16 -19.39 -9.41
CA PRO A 421 16.70 -19.76 -8.07
C PRO A 421 17.72 -20.72 -7.47
N SER A 422 18.07 -20.53 -6.21
CA SER A 422 19.02 -21.41 -5.52
C SER A 422 18.53 -22.85 -5.66
N ARG A 423 19.46 -23.83 -5.64
CA ARG A 423 19.14 -25.26 -5.74
C ARG A 423 17.98 -25.67 -4.81
N LYS A 424 17.87 -25.05 -3.63
CA LYS A 424 16.74 -25.22 -2.69
C LYS A 424 15.42 -24.65 -3.22
N ALA A 425 15.43 -23.53 -3.94
CA ALA A 425 14.24 -22.94 -4.53
C ALA A 425 13.77 -23.74 -5.76
N GLN A 426 14.69 -24.30 -6.54
CA GLN A 426 14.38 -25.20 -7.66
C GLN A 426 13.76 -26.51 -7.17
N VAL A 427 14.27 -27.09 -6.08
CA VAL A 427 13.71 -28.31 -5.47
C VAL A 427 12.30 -28.02 -4.93
N ARG A 428 12.09 -26.90 -4.22
CA ARG A 428 10.75 -26.50 -3.74
C ARG A 428 9.76 -26.23 -4.87
N ALA A 429 10.20 -25.59 -5.96
CA ALA A 429 9.35 -25.38 -7.14
C ALA A 429 8.99 -26.69 -7.84
N GLN A 430 9.92 -27.63 -7.90
CA GLN A 430 9.65 -28.99 -8.42
C GLN A 430 8.71 -29.80 -7.51
N GLU A 431 8.86 -29.69 -6.19
CA GLU A 431 7.93 -30.30 -5.23
C GLU A 431 6.53 -29.71 -5.32
N GLN A 432 6.39 -28.38 -5.46
CA GLN A 432 5.10 -27.73 -5.66
C GLN A 432 4.44 -28.11 -7.00
N LEU A 433 5.21 -28.24 -8.08
CA LEU A 433 4.72 -28.72 -9.37
C LEU A 433 4.25 -30.19 -9.30
N ARG A 434 4.92 -31.04 -8.53
CA ARG A 434 4.51 -32.42 -8.28
C ARG A 434 3.20 -32.50 -7.47
N THR A 435 2.97 -31.56 -6.58
CA THR A 435 1.75 -31.49 -5.76
C THR A 435 0.53 -30.97 -6.55
N ILE A 436 0.77 -30.11 -7.55
CA ILE A 436 -0.28 -29.53 -8.39
C ILE A 436 -0.63 -30.44 -9.58
N ASN A 437 0.30 -31.28 -10.05
CA ASN A 437 0.06 -32.16 -11.19
C ASN A 437 0.65 -33.56 -10.93
N PRO A 438 -0.11 -34.46 -10.31
CA PRO A 438 0.36 -35.82 -9.94
C PRO A 438 0.79 -36.68 -11.14
N VAL A 439 0.38 -36.34 -12.37
CA VAL A 439 0.79 -37.03 -13.58
C VAL A 439 2.28 -36.86 -13.90
N LEU A 440 2.91 -35.77 -13.38
CA LEU A 440 4.35 -35.53 -13.55
C LEU A 440 5.22 -36.24 -12.50
N ALA A 441 4.63 -36.98 -11.59
CA ALA A 441 5.33 -37.72 -10.54
C ALA A 441 5.76 -39.15 -10.93
N ASP A 442 5.35 -39.64 -12.07
CA ASP A 442 5.67 -41.01 -12.53
C ASP A 442 6.87 -40.99 -13.50
N PRO A 443 8.07 -41.45 -13.07
CA PRO A 443 9.25 -41.48 -13.92
C PRO A 443 9.10 -42.45 -15.11
N SER A 444 8.14 -43.35 -15.11
CA SER A 444 7.96 -44.35 -16.17
C SER A 444 7.41 -43.78 -17.48
N LEU A 445 6.80 -42.59 -17.45
CA LEU A 445 6.24 -41.94 -18.64
C LEU A 445 7.28 -41.19 -19.50
N PHE A 446 8.50 -41.01 -19.01
CA PHE A 446 9.58 -40.33 -19.76
C PHE A 446 10.54 -41.26 -20.50
N VAL A 447 10.41 -42.57 -20.38
CA VAL A 447 11.32 -43.53 -21.02
C VAL A 447 10.88 -43.94 -22.46
N ALA A 448 9.71 -43.53 -22.92
CA ALA A 448 9.14 -44.03 -24.17
C ALA A 448 9.40 -43.18 -25.43
N SER A 449 10.19 -42.10 -25.38
CA SER A 449 10.41 -41.22 -26.56
C SER A 449 11.85 -41.08 -27.06
N SER A 450 12.77 -41.94 -26.67
CA SER A 450 14.17 -41.88 -27.17
C SER A 450 14.56 -43.09 -28.04
N LYS A 451 13.60 -43.71 -28.77
CA LYS A 451 13.90 -44.64 -29.84
C LYS A 451 12.97 -44.38 -31.03
N ARG A 452 13.37 -43.44 -31.86
CA ARG A 452 13.25 -43.47 -33.32
C ARG A 452 14.07 -42.34 -33.91
#